data_f8249b559fad6e2f5a317b6aa90e8ce6
#
_entry.id   f8249b559fad6e2f5a317b6aa90e8ce6
#
_cell.length_a   1.000
_cell.length_b   1.000
_cell.length_c   1.000
_cell.angle_alpha   90.00
_cell.angle_beta   90.00
_cell.angle_gamma   90.00
#
_symmetry.space_group_name_H-M   'P 1'
#
loop_
_entity.id
_entity.type
_entity.pdbx_description
1 polymer ?
#
loop_
_entity_poly.entity_id
_entity_poly.type
_entity_poly.pdbx_seq_one_letter_code
_entity_poly.pdbx_strand_id
1 'polypeptide(L)'
;VSGFVAELEQEARRGHHALDGFLRGRRFPVVDGRSVTFVWRGEADEVLLRHWIHGLPGGLPFHRVHGTNLWCLAIDVPEGSRVEYKFEVARFGERRLMSDPLNEHHAADPYGANSVVHAQGYNPPEWIAHDSEARAGELREHMVRSQAFGGERRVQVYLPARFRTTRRYPLLVVHDGEDYLRFAALKTVLDNLIHRLEIPSMVVALTQSPNRLEEYADDPRHARFLVDELVPELERAFPLVQKPAARGLMGASFGAVASLSAAWRHQ
;
A
#
# COMPACT_ATOMS: atom_id res chain seq x y z
N VAL A 1 -27.48 7.59 14.06
CA VAL A 1 -27.78 6.54 13.06
C VAL A 1 -27.77 7.23 11.71
N SER A 2 -26.98 6.73 10.76
CA SER A 2 -26.95 7.32 9.40
C SER A 2 -28.36 7.19 8.78
N GLY A 3 -28.75 8.18 7.95
CA GLY A 3 -30.04 8.14 7.24
C GLY A 3 -30.21 6.84 6.44
N PHE A 4 -29.12 6.38 5.83
CA PHE A 4 -29.10 5.13 5.07
C PHE A 4 -29.42 3.88 5.91
N VAL A 5 -28.91 3.79 7.15
CA VAL A 5 -29.21 2.63 8.03
C VAL A 5 -30.69 2.61 8.40
N ALA A 6 -31.30 3.77 8.67
CA ALA A 6 -32.73 3.84 8.96
C ALA A 6 -33.59 3.43 7.76
N GLU A 7 -33.23 3.87 6.54
CA GLU A 7 -33.89 3.44 5.31
C GLU A 7 -33.74 1.93 5.07
N LEU A 8 -32.53 1.39 5.29
CA LEU A 8 -32.24 -0.04 5.16
C LEU A 8 -33.12 -0.89 6.08
N GLU A 9 -33.26 -0.48 7.34
CA GLU A 9 -34.13 -1.15 8.31
C GLU A 9 -35.62 -1.05 7.93
N GLN A 10 -36.02 0.09 7.39
CA GLN A 10 -37.40 0.26 6.90
C GLN A 10 -37.71 -0.65 5.71
N GLU A 11 -36.81 -0.76 4.73
CA GLU A 11 -36.99 -1.65 3.59
C GLU A 11 -36.92 -3.13 3.99
N ALA A 12 -36.10 -3.48 4.98
CA ALA A 12 -36.07 -4.84 5.54
C ALA A 12 -37.42 -5.26 6.15
N ARG A 13 -38.12 -4.34 6.80
CA ARG A 13 -39.48 -4.57 7.35
C ARG A 13 -40.53 -4.78 6.26
N ARG A 14 -40.33 -4.25 5.07
CA ARG A 14 -41.21 -4.44 3.90
C ARG A 14 -41.00 -5.81 3.22
N GLY A 15 -39.94 -6.52 3.57
CA GLY A 15 -39.61 -7.85 3.12
C GLY A 15 -38.41 -7.93 2.15
N HIS A 16 -37.98 -9.13 1.89
CA HIS A 16 -36.75 -9.40 1.13
C HIS A 16 -36.74 -8.76 -0.26
N HIS A 17 -37.87 -8.75 -0.96
CA HIS A 17 -37.95 -8.19 -2.32
C HIS A 17 -37.72 -6.66 -2.33
N ALA A 18 -38.30 -5.96 -1.33
CA ALA A 18 -38.09 -4.51 -1.18
C ALA A 18 -36.63 -4.20 -0.82
N LEU A 19 -36.06 -4.98 0.09
CA LEU A 19 -34.65 -4.86 0.48
C LEU A 19 -33.69 -5.10 -0.69
N ASP A 20 -33.92 -6.13 -1.49
CA ASP A 20 -33.12 -6.45 -2.68
C ASP A 20 -33.24 -5.34 -3.73
N GLY A 21 -34.42 -4.77 -3.92
CA GLY A 21 -34.65 -3.62 -4.79
C GLY A 21 -33.89 -2.38 -4.31
N PHE A 22 -33.91 -2.12 -3.00
CA PHE A 22 -33.23 -0.99 -2.38
C PHE A 22 -31.68 -1.07 -2.49
N LEU A 23 -31.11 -2.27 -2.36
CA LEU A 23 -29.66 -2.48 -2.47
C LEU A 23 -29.19 -2.49 -3.95
N ARG A 24 -30.06 -2.82 -4.88
CA ARG A 24 -29.71 -2.95 -6.30
C ARG A 24 -29.24 -1.64 -6.90
N GLY A 25 -28.10 -1.68 -7.59
CA GLY A 25 -27.53 -0.52 -8.27
C GLY A 25 -26.85 0.50 -7.36
N ARG A 26 -26.77 0.24 -6.07
CA ARG A 26 -26.02 1.07 -5.13
C ARG A 26 -24.54 0.65 -5.10
N ARG A 27 -23.68 1.62 -4.90
CA ARG A 27 -22.25 1.38 -4.64
C ARG A 27 -22.03 1.26 -3.14
N PHE A 28 -21.18 0.33 -2.76
CA PHE A 28 -20.78 0.10 -1.37
C PHE A 28 -19.27 0.27 -1.17
N PRO A 29 -18.82 0.72 0.01
CA PRO A 29 -19.62 1.27 1.12
C PRO A 29 -20.39 2.54 0.71
N VAL A 30 -21.53 2.80 1.36
CA VAL A 30 -22.29 4.03 1.11
C VAL A 30 -21.63 5.18 1.88
N VAL A 31 -21.25 6.23 1.16
CA VAL A 31 -20.63 7.44 1.72
C VAL A 31 -21.65 8.57 1.68
N ASP A 32 -21.97 9.14 2.83
CA ASP A 32 -22.87 10.26 3.00
C ASP A 32 -22.25 11.28 3.98
N GLY A 33 -21.69 12.36 3.45
CA GLY A 33 -20.88 13.29 4.24
C GLY A 33 -19.69 12.56 4.89
N ARG A 34 -19.61 12.66 6.21
CA ARG A 34 -18.58 11.95 7.01
C ARG A 34 -18.97 10.50 7.34
N SER A 35 -20.26 10.16 7.19
CA SER A 35 -20.74 8.82 7.51
C SER A 35 -20.44 7.83 6.39
N VAL A 36 -19.84 6.71 6.73
CA VAL A 36 -19.59 5.57 5.84
C VAL A 36 -20.35 4.37 6.38
N THR A 37 -21.24 3.82 5.56
CA THR A 37 -22.00 2.62 5.91
C THR A 37 -21.52 1.42 5.12
N PHE A 38 -21.00 0.45 5.85
CA PHE A 38 -20.58 -0.85 5.33
C PHE A 38 -21.75 -1.84 5.43
N VAL A 39 -21.85 -2.73 4.48
CA VAL A 39 -22.91 -3.74 4.41
C VAL A 39 -22.28 -5.08 4.05
N TRP A 40 -22.66 -6.14 4.78
CA TRP A 40 -22.32 -7.50 4.46
C TRP A 40 -23.57 -8.37 4.45
N ARG A 41 -23.65 -9.35 3.54
CA ARG A 41 -24.79 -10.24 3.41
C ARG A 41 -24.35 -11.69 3.50
N GLY A 42 -24.91 -12.41 4.42
CA GLY A 42 -24.65 -13.83 4.63
C GLY A 42 -25.03 -14.31 6.02
N GLU A 43 -24.86 -15.60 6.25
CA GLU A 43 -25.06 -16.21 7.58
C GLU A 43 -23.75 -16.13 8.36
N ALA A 44 -23.78 -15.47 9.51
CA ALA A 44 -22.65 -15.32 10.41
C ALA A 44 -23.13 -15.27 11.87
N ASP A 45 -22.22 -15.59 12.78
CA ASP A 45 -22.40 -15.42 14.22
C ASP A 45 -21.96 -14.00 14.62
N GLU A 46 -20.91 -13.46 13.95
CA GLU A 46 -20.37 -12.12 14.14
C GLU A 46 -19.72 -11.63 12.84
N VAL A 47 -19.82 -10.33 12.59
CA VAL A 47 -19.10 -9.65 11.51
C VAL A 47 -18.40 -8.44 12.11
N LEU A 48 -17.09 -8.29 11.85
CA LEU A 48 -16.28 -7.17 12.31
C LEU A 48 -15.68 -6.43 11.10
N LEU A 49 -15.63 -5.11 11.16
CA LEU A 49 -14.79 -4.30 10.31
C LEU A 49 -13.36 -4.28 10.87
N ARG A 50 -12.40 -4.76 10.10
CA ARG A 50 -10.97 -4.65 10.39
C ARG A 50 -10.39 -3.48 9.59
N HIS A 51 -9.76 -2.53 10.26
CA HIS A 51 -9.24 -1.29 9.69
C HIS A 51 -8.07 -0.75 10.51
N TRP A 52 -7.38 0.26 9.97
CA TRP A 52 -6.26 0.94 10.63
C TRP A 52 -6.54 2.42 10.88
N ILE A 53 -7.79 2.81 11.12
CA ILE A 53 -8.15 4.19 11.46
C ILE A 53 -7.65 4.50 12.87
N HIS A 54 -6.75 5.50 12.98
CA HIS A 54 -6.23 5.92 14.27
C HIS A 54 -7.35 6.41 15.20
N GLY A 55 -7.28 6.01 16.46
CA GLY A 55 -8.27 6.41 17.47
C GLY A 55 -9.55 5.54 17.52
N LEU A 56 -9.71 4.57 16.61
CA LEU A 56 -10.80 3.60 16.67
C LEU A 56 -10.27 2.21 17.04
N PRO A 57 -11.09 1.36 17.72
CA PRO A 57 -10.75 -0.04 17.95
C PRO A 57 -10.50 -0.77 16.64
N GLY A 58 -9.46 -1.61 16.57
CA GLY A 58 -9.07 -2.33 15.35
C GLY A 58 -10.09 -3.36 14.82
N GLY A 59 -11.20 -3.57 15.54
CA GLY A 59 -12.34 -4.37 15.12
C GLY A 59 -13.63 -3.72 15.59
N LEU A 60 -14.49 -3.30 14.66
CA LEU A 60 -15.78 -2.69 14.94
C LEU A 60 -16.90 -3.66 14.57
N PRO A 61 -17.82 -3.99 15.50
CA PRO A 61 -18.88 -4.97 15.23
C PRO A 61 -19.97 -4.37 14.34
N PHE A 62 -20.40 -5.17 13.36
CA PHE A 62 -21.64 -4.93 12.62
C PHE A 62 -22.84 -5.31 13.47
N HIS A 63 -23.96 -4.68 13.21
CA HIS A 63 -25.26 -5.15 13.72
C HIS A 63 -26.04 -5.86 12.62
N ARG A 64 -26.73 -6.91 13.00
CA ARG A 64 -27.60 -7.65 12.08
C ARG A 64 -28.92 -6.92 11.92
N VAL A 65 -29.34 -6.70 10.68
CA VAL A 65 -30.66 -6.12 10.37
C VAL A 65 -31.71 -7.17 10.68
N HIS A 66 -32.66 -6.81 11.54
CA HIS A 66 -33.65 -7.74 12.10
C HIS A 66 -34.45 -8.47 11.00
N GLY A 67 -34.59 -9.79 11.16
CA GLY A 67 -35.32 -10.64 10.23
C GLY A 67 -34.62 -10.92 8.89
N THR A 68 -33.36 -10.57 8.77
CA THR A 68 -32.58 -10.76 7.53
C THR A 68 -31.23 -11.42 7.78
N ASN A 69 -30.51 -11.75 6.73
CA ASN A 69 -29.10 -12.15 6.76
C ASN A 69 -28.16 -10.98 6.38
N LEU A 70 -28.64 -9.74 6.54
CA LEU A 70 -27.89 -8.52 6.25
C LEU A 70 -27.29 -7.95 7.54
N TRP A 71 -26.06 -7.48 7.42
CA TRP A 71 -25.30 -6.86 8.50
C TRP A 71 -24.85 -5.48 8.05
N CYS A 72 -24.91 -4.49 8.90
CA CYS A 72 -24.46 -3.16 8.60
C CYS A 72 -23.71 -2.51 9.76
N LEU A 73 -22.83 -1.58 9.41
CA LEU A 73 -22.07 -0.76 10.33
C LEU A 73 -21.89 0.64 9.70
N ALA A 74 -22.29 1.66 10.44
CA ALA A 74 -22.00 3.05 10.05
C ALA A 74 -20.94 3.61 11.00
N ILE A 75 -19.91 4.24 10.44
CA ILE A 75 -18.87 4.95 11.18
C ILE A 75 -18.62 6.31 10.55
N ASP A 76 -18.11 7.25 11.35
CA ASP A 76 -17.61 8.51 10.83
C ASP A 76 -16.15 8.38 10.46
N VAL A 77 -15.79 8.85 9.27
CA VAL A 77 -14.41 8.93 8.80
C VAL A 77 -14.06 10.38 8.44
N PRO A 78 -12.81 10.83 8.60
CA PRO A 78 -12.40 12.16 8.20
C PRO A 78 -12.63 12.39 6.70
N GLU A 79 -13.10 13.59 6.34
CA GLU A 79 -13.21 13.99 4.94
C GLU A 79 -11.86 13.92 4.23
N GLY A 80 -11.87 13.59 2.95
CA GLY A 80 -10.66 13.47 2.13
C GLY A 80 -9.78 12.26 2.46
N SER A 81 -10.21 11.37 3.37
CA SER A 81 -9.44 10.19 3.72
C SER A 81 -9.69 9.01 2.77
N ARG A 82 -8.67 8.15 2.65
CA ARG A 82 -8.73 6.85 2.01
C ARG A 82 -8.43 5.79 3.07
N VAL A 83 -9.35 4.86 3.26
CA VAL A 83 -9.25 3.84 4.30
C VAL A 83 -9.28 2.45 3.67
N GLU A 84 -8.27 1.65 4.01
CA GLU A 84 -8.25 0.22 3.68
C GLU A 84 -8.89 -0.59 4.80
N TYR A 85 -9.65 -1.61 4.43
CA TYR A 85 -10.35 -2.46 5.37
C TYR A 85 -10.58 -3.88 4.86
N LYS A 86 -10.91 -4.78 5.78
CA LYS A 86 -11.43 -6.13 5.51
C LYS A 86 -12.62 -6.40 6.42
N PHE A 87 -13.43 -7.36 6.04
CA PHE A 87 -14.40 -7.97 6.94
C PHE A 87 -13.80 -9.21 7.60
N GLU A 88 -13.98 -9.34 8.90
CA GLU A 88 -13.76 -10.59 9.61
C GLU A 88 -15.13 -11.19 9.93
N VAL A 89 -15.40 -12.32 9.32
CA VAL A 89 -16.68 -13.04 9.45
C VAL A 89 -16.45 -14.28 10.32
N ALA A 90 -17.16 -14.37 11.43
CA ALA A 90 -17.16 -15.55 12.29
C ALA A 90 -18.40 -16.39 12.02
N ARG A 91 -18.21 -17.71 11.83
CA ARG A 91 -19.28 -18.68 11.68
C ARG A 91 -18.84 -20.03 12.19
N PHE A 92 -19.67 -20.67 13.02
CA PHE A 92 -19.38 -21.98 13.60
C PHE A 92 -18.04 -22.10 14.34
N GLY A 93 -17.59 -20.99 14.96
CA GLY A 93 -16.32 -20.93 15.68
C GLY A 93 -15.11 -20.62 14.79
N GLU A 94 -15.25 -20.62 13.49
CA GLU A 94 -14.19 -20.21 12.55
C GLU A 94 -14.27 -18.72 12.25
N ARG A 95 -13.10 -18.06 12.08
CA ARG A 95 -12.98 -16.65 11.68
C ARG A 95 -12.26 -16.54 10.35
N ARG A 96 -12.83 -15.79 9.43
CA ARG A 96 -12.27 -15.56 8.10
C ARG A 96 -12.16 -14.08 7.79
N LEU A 97 -10.96 -13.65 7.42
CA LEU A 97 -10.73 -12.32 6.82
C LEU A 97 -11.03 -12.37 5.32
N MET A 98 -11.80 -11.40 4.85
CA MET A 98 -12.16 -11.30 3.44
C MET A 98 -12.30 -9.84 3.00
N SER A 99 -12.08 -9.59 1.72
CA SER A 99 -12.45 -8.31 1.11
C SER A 99 -13.97 -8.16 1.07
N ASP A 100 -14.43 -6.91 1.04
CA ASP A 100 -15.85 -6.60 0.90
C ASP A 100 -16.35 -7.02 -0.51
N PRO A 101 -17.27 -7.99 -0.60
CA PRO A 101 -17.74 -8.48 -1.89
C PRO A 101 -18.62 -7.47 -2.65
N LEU A 102 -19.06 -6.40 -1.99
CA LEU A 102 -19.89 -5.35 -2.59
C LEU A 102 -19.07 -4.13 -3.03
N ASN A 103 -17.77 -4.09 -2.71
CA ASN A 103 -16.91 -2.98 -3.06
C ASN A 103 -15.99 -3.33 -4.23
N GLU A 104 -16.04 -2.52 -5.29
CA GLU A 104 -15.19 -2.66 -6.47
C GLU A 104 -13.77 -2.08 -6.28
N HIS A 105 -13.56 -1.24 -5.25
CA HIS A 105 -12.28 -0.61 -5.00
C HIS A 105 -11.40 -1.49 -4.11
N HIS A 106 -10.24 -1.88 -4.63
CA HIS A 106 -9.27 -2.72 -3.93
C HIS A 106 -7.88 -2.11 -3.98
N ALA A 107 -7.12 -2.32 -2.91
CA ALA A 107 -5.68 -2.10 -2.84
C ALA A 107 -5.00 -3.46 -2.74
N ALA A 108 -4.30 -3.85 -3.79
CA ALA A 108 -3.50 -5.07 -3.77
C ALA A 108 -2.21 -4.84 -2.98
N ASP A 109 -1.78 -5.89 -2.27
CA ASP A 109 -0.52 -5.96 -1.53
C ASP A 109 0.11 -7.37 -1.70
N PRO A 110 1.33 -7.65 -1.19
CA PRO A 110 1.95 -8.96 -1.30
C PRO A 110 1.17 -10.10 -0.63
N TYR A 111 0.20 -9.78 0.22
CA TYR A 111 -0.61 -10.74 1.01
C TYR A 111 -2.04 -10.89 0.48
N GLY A 112 -2.37 -10.21 -0.62
CA GLY A 112 -3.69 -10.26 -1.24
C GLY A 112 -4.23 -8.88 -1.63
N ALA A 113 -5.44 -8.56 -1.17
CA ALA A 113 -6.05 -7.26 -1.39
C ALA A 113 -6.90 -6.83 -0.20
N ASN A 114 -6.89 -5.54 0.09
CA ASN A 114 -7.82 -4.89 0.99
C ASN A 114 -8.90 -4.19 0.17
N SER A 115 -10.11 -4.10 0.70
CA SER A 115 -11.11 -3.19 0.16
C SER A 115 -10.78 -1.76 0.54
N VAL A 116 -11.17 -0.80 -0.30
CA VAL A 116 -10.85 0.61 -0.08
C VAL A 116 -12.12 1.43 -0.08
N VAL A 117 -12.31 2.28 0.93
CA VAL A 117 -13.31 3.33 0.89
C VAL A 117 -12.63 4.70 0.70
N HIS A 118 -13.16 5.46 -0.20
CA HIS A 118 -12.84 6.87 -0.41
C HIS A 118 -13.90 7.71 0.30
N ALA A 119 -13.51 8.42 1.37
CA ALA A 119 -14.40 9.35 2.04
C ALA A 119 -14.76 10.53 1.13
N GLN A 120 -15.81 11.25 1.47
CA GLN A 120 -16.20 12.45 0.71
C GLN A 120 -15.02 13.42 0.59
N GLY A 121 -14.81 13.96 -0.62
CA GLY A 121 -13.71 14.87 -0.91
C GLY A 121 -12.33 14.22 -1.09
N TYR A 122 -12.21 12.89 -1.03
CA TYR A 122 -10.95 12.24 -1.37
C TYR A 122 -10.60 12.44 -2.84
N ASN A 123 -9.40 12.94 -3.08
CA ASN A 123 -8.81 13.03 -4.40
C ASN A 123 -7.50 12.26 -4.40
N PRO A 124 -7.33 11.26 -5.29
CA PRO A 124 -6.05 10.57 -5.40
C PRO A 124 -4.96 11.55 -5.81
N PRO A 125 -3.73 11.40 -5.29
CA PRO A 125 -2.62 12.25 -5.70
C PRO A 125 -2.38 12.13 -7.21
N GLU A 126 -2.21 13.27 -7.86
CA GLU A 126 -2.01 13.31 -9.33
C GLU A 126 -0.78 12.54 -9.80
N TRP A 127 0.26 12.46 -8.97
CA TRP A 127 1.51 11.77 -9.32
C TRP A 127 1.41 10.25 -9.41
N ILE A 128 0.31 9.63 -8.97
CA ILE A 128 0.10 8.18 -9.13
C ILE A 128 -0.53 7.82 -10.49
N ALA A 129 -1.15 8.77 -11.16
CA ALA A 129 -1.78 8.56 -12.46
C ALA A 129 -0.73 8.67 -13.59
N HIS A 130 -0.97 7.97 -14.70
CA HIS A 130 -0.14 8.12 -15.89
C HIS A 130 -0.27 9.55 -16.43
N ASP A 131 0.86 10.25 -16.51
CA ASP A 131 0.98 11.57 -17.12
C ASP A 131 1.64 11.43 -18.49
N SER A 132 0.90 11.73 -19.55
CA SER A 132 1.39 11.63 -20.93
C SER A 132 2.50 12.65 -21.27
N GLU A 133 2.61 13.74 -20.50
CA GLU A 133 3.66 14.73 -20.63
C GLU A 133 4.96 14.31 -19.92
N ALA A 134 4.84 13.45 -18.90
CA ALA A 134 5.99 12.96 -18.16
C ALA A 134 6.82 12.00 -19.00
N ARG A 135 8.09 12.31 -19.13
CA ARG A 135 9.04 11.41 -19.80
C ARG A 135 9.39 10.26 -18.88
N ALA A 136 9.21 9.05 -19.38
CA ALA A 136 9.50 7.83 -18.64
C ALA A 136 11.00 7.61 -18.43
N GLY A 137 11.37 7.25 -17.20
CA GLY A 137 12.67 6.67 -16.89
C GLY A 137 12.75 5.21 -17.33
N GLU A 138 13.90 4.60 -17.13
CA GLU A 138 14.21 3.22 -17.52
C GLU A 138 14.48 2.36 -16.28
N LEU A 139 14.01 1.11 -16.29
CA LEU A 139 14.41 0.09 -15.32
C LEU A 139 15.45 -0.83 -15.97
N ARG A 140 16.58 -1.01 -15.29
CA ARG A 140 17.65 -1.94 -15.69
C ARG A 140 17.89 -2.95 -14.60
N GLU A 141 18.10 -4.19 -14.99
CA GLU A 141 18.56 -5.23 -14.08
C GLU A 141 20.06 -5.10 -13.85
N HIS A 142 20.49 -5.21 -12.60
CA HIS A 142 21.88 -5.20 -12.19
C HIS A 142 22.16 -6.33 -11.19
N MET A 143 23.21 -7.09 -11.42
CA MET A 143 23.61 -8.20 -10.55
C MET A 143 24.73 -7.76 -9.63
N VAL A 144 24.55 -7.96 -8.33
CA VAL A 144 25.53 -7.63 -7.29
C VAL A 144 26.01 -8.91 -6.64
N ARG A 145 27.31 -9.17 -6.71
CA ARG A 145 27.90 -10.29 -6.00
C ARG A 145 27.99 -9.98 -4.51
N SER A 146 27.32 -10.79 -3.70
CA SER A 146 27.29 -10.62 -2.26
C SER A 146 28.15 -11.67 -1.55
N GLN A 147 29.11 -11.23 -0.79
CA GLN A 147 29.86 -12.08 0.15
C GLN A 147 29.07 -12.26 1.46
N ALA A 148 28.33 -11.24 1.89
CA ALA A 148 27.51 -11.28 3.08
C ALA A 148 26.46 -12.39 3.04
N PHE A 149 25.93 -12.70 1.83
CA PHE A 149 24.89 -13.71 1.62
C PHE A 149 25.32 -14.90 0.77
N GLY A 150 26.57 -14.91 0.27
CA GLY A 150 27.14 -16.03 -0.46
C GLY A 150 26.48 -16.29 -1.82
N GLY A 151 26.42 -15.28 -2.70
CA GLY A 151 25.81 -15.44 -4.02
C GLY A 151 25.59 -14.12 -4.76
N GLU A 152 24.81 -14.19 -5.83
CA GLU A 152 24.41 -13.01 -6.58
C GLU A 152 23.04 -12.50 -6.09
N ARG A 153 22.91 -11.18 -6.04
CA ARG A 153 21.69 -10.48 -5.71
C ARG A 153 21.25 -9.64 -6.89
N ARG A 154 20.03 -9.88 -7.35
CA ARG A 154 19.41 -9.08 -8.40
C ARG A 154 18.87 -7.77 -7.79
N VAL A 155 19.18 -6.67 -8.44
CA VAL A 155 18.71 -5.33 -8.08
C VAL A 155 18.14 -4.68 -9.34
N GLN A 156 16.94 -4.15 -9.28
CA GLN A 156 16.45 -3.32 -10.35
C GLN A 156 16.89 -1.89 -10.12
N VAL A 157 17.46 -1.24 -11.13
CA VAL A 157 17.93 0.13 -11.06
C VAL A 157 17.09 1.01 -11.95
N TYR A 158 16.37 1.96 -11.33
CA TYR A 158 15.67 3.01 -12.05
C TYR A 158 16.66 4.12 -12.42
N LEU A 159 16.68 4.46 -13.69
CA LEU A 159 17.40 5.59 -14.24
C LEU A 159 16.39 6.65 -14.70
N PRO A 160 16.55 7.92 -14.28
CA PRO A 160 15.58 8.96 -14.61
C PRO A 160 15.58 9.26 -16.12
N ALA A 161 14.48 9.81 -16.61
CA ALA A 161 14.42 10.30 -17.98
C ALA A 161 15.60 11.23 -18.31
N ARG A 162 16.14 11.10 -19.51
CA ARG A 162 17.34 11.84 -19.95
C ARG A 162 18.58 11.58 -19.08
N PHE A 163 18.71 10.38 -18.55
CA PHE A 163 19.92 9.95 -17.85
C PHE A 163 21.17 10.20 -18.70
N ARG A 164 22.24 10.76 -18.09
CA ARG A 164 23.52 11.04 -18.73
C ARG A 164 24.68 10.60 -17.86
N THR A 165 25.64 9.90 -18.42
CA THR A 165 26.85 9.44 -17.71
C THR A 165 27.76 10.61 -17.25
N THR A 166 27.60 11.79 -17.85
CA THR A 166 28.34 13.02 -17.51
C THR A 166 27.73 13.81 -16.34
N ARG A 167 26.55 13.42 -15.84
CA ARG A 167 25.88 14.06 -14.69
C ARG A 167 25.94 13.12 -13.50
N ARG A 168 26.12 13.68 -12.29
CA ARG A 168 26.05 12.92 -11.03
C ARG A 168 24.64 12.95 -10.45
N TYR A 169 24.21 11.82 -9.89
CA TYR A 169 22.85 11.62 -9.34
C TYR A 169 22.91 11.19 -7.89
N PRO A 170 21.99 11.66 -7.02
CA PRO A 170 21.77 11.04 -5.73
C PRO A 170 21.27 9.61 -5.90
N LEU A 171 21.49 8.78 -4.87
CA LEU A 171 21.06 7.39 -4.81
C LEU A 171 19.97 7.22 -3.76
N LEU A 172 18.86 6.58 -4.14
CA LEU A 172 17.86 6.06 -3.22
C LEU A 172 17.88 4.53 -3.29
N VAL A 173 18.04 3.86 -2.16
CA VAL A 173 17.87 2.40 -2.05
C VAL A 173 16.51 2.10 -1.45
N VAL A 174 15.70 1.31 -2.15
CA VAL A 174 14.35 0.95 -1.75
C VAL A 174 14.30 -0.54 -1.43
N HIS A 175 13.97 -0.86 -0.19
CA HIS A 175 13.67 -2.23 0.24
C HIS A 175 12.29 -2.65 -0.26
N ASP A 176 12.09 -3.94 -0.54
CA ASP A 176 10.87 -4.48 -1.15
C ASP A 176 10.54 -3.76 -2.48
N GLY A 177 11.58 -3.49 -3.29
CA GLY A 177 11.45 -2.66 -4.49
C GLY A 177 10.50 -3.21 -5.55
N GLU A 178 10.41 -4.53 -5.70
CA GLU A 178 9.46 -5.17 -6.63
C GLU A 178 8.01 -4.92 -6.17
N ASP A 179 7.75 -4.94 -4.86
CA ASP A 179 6.44 -4.64 -4.31
C ASP A 179 6.06 -3.17 -4.51
N TYR A 180 7.00 -2.25 -4.33
CA TYR A 180 6.77 -0.83 -4.64
C TYR A 180 6.49 -0.58 -6.12
N LEU A 181 7.15 -1.29 -7.02
CA LEU A 181 6.87 -1.19 -8.46
C LEU A 181 5.49 -1.75 -8.79
N ARG A 182 5.13 -2.89 -8.21
CA ARG A 182 3.91 -3.62 -8.52
C ARG A 182 2.66 -3.01 -7.88
N PHE A 183 2.76 -2.62 -6.61
CA PHE A 183 1.59 -2.25 -5.80
C PHE A 183 1.48 -0.74 -5.52
N ALA A 184 2.59 0.01 -5.62
CA ALA A 184 2.62 1.45 -5.35
C ALA A 184 2.94 2.30 -6.59
N ALA A 185 2.99 1.71 -7.79
CA ALA A 185 3.31 2.39 -9.04
C ALA A 185 4.58 3.27 -8.96
N LEU A 186 5.59 2.84 -8.18
CA LEU A 186 6.74 3.69 -7.83
C LEU A 186 7.45 4.27 -9.05
N LYS A 187 7.55 3.53 -10.16
CA LYS A 187 8.15 4.06 -11.38
C LYS A 187 7.36 5.25 -11.92
N THR A 188 6.03 5.16 -12.00
CA THR A 188 5.16 6.26 -12.44
C THR A 188 5.28 7.46 -11.51
N VAL A 189 5.31 7.23 -10.20
CA VAL A 189 5.51 8.28 -9.19
C VAL A 189 6.83 9.01 -9.39
N LEU A 190 7.93 8.27 -9.59
CA LEU A 190 9.25 8.86 -9.86
C LEU A 190 9.27 9.66 -11.16
N ASP A 191 8.70 9.10 -12.23
CA ASP A 191 8.63 9.77 -13.54
C ASP A 191 7.88 11.11 -13.43
N ASN A 192 6.71 11.11 -12.79
CA ASN A 192 5.87 12.29 -12.63
C ASN A 192 6.53 13.35 -11.74
N LEU A 193 7.00 12.97 -10.55
CA LEU A 193 7.60 13.91 -9.61
C LEU A 193 8.90 14.53 -10.14
N ILE A 194 9.72 13.75 -10.85
CA ILE A 194 10.94 14.25 -11.51
C ILE A 194 10.56 15.19 -12.67
N HIS A 195 9.52 14.84 -13.45
CA HIS A 195 9.04 15.69 -14.54
C HIS A 195 8.55 17.06 -14.04
N ARG A 196 7.80 17.05 -12.94
CA ARG A 196 7.27 18.27 -12.30
C ARG A 196 8.32 19.05 -11.49
N LEU A 197 9.55 18.55 -11.42
CA LEU A 197 10.65 19.14 -10.62
C LEU A 197 10.35 19.20 -9.11
N GLU A 198 9.44 18.36 -8.62
CA GLU A 198 9.12 18.24 -7.20
C GLU A 198 10.18 17.44 -6.44
N ILE A 199 10.87 16.55 -7.13
CA ILE A 199 12.05 15.85 -6.62
C ILE A 199 13.21 15.96 -7.63
N PRO A 200 14.47 15.90 -7.16
CA PRO A 200 15.60 15.88 -8.07
C PRO A 200 15.65 14.60 -8.89
N SER A 201 16.20 14.67 -10.11
CA SER A 201 16.54 13.45 -10.86
C SER A 201 17.51 12.61 -10.06
N MET A 202 17.19 11.35 -9.80
CA MET A 202 17.97 10.43 -8.97
C MET A 202 18.03 9.04 -9.59
N VAL A 203 19.02 8.26 -9.20
CA VAL A 203 19.08 6.81 -9.45
C VAL A 203 18.45 6.11 -8.27
N VAL A 204 17.58 5.11 -8.54
CA VAL A 204 16.92 4.34 -7.47
C VAL A 204 17.27 2.86 -7.62
N ALA A 205 17.85 2.29 -6.57
CA ALA A 205 18.15 0.86 -6.49
C ALA A 205 17.02 0.16 -5.72
N LEU A 206 16.31 -0.72 -6.41
CA LEU A 206 15.15 -1.45 -5.90
C LEU A 206 15.62 -2.86 -5.53
N THR A 207 15.77 -3.10 -4.24
CA THR A 207 16.23 -4.38 -3.71
C THR A 207 15.06 -5.25 -3.29
N GLN A 208 15.22 -6.57 -3.43
CA GLN A 208 14.26 -7.55 -2.94
C GLN A 208 15.00 -8.65 -2.19
N SER A 209 14.58 -8.93 -0.94
CA SER A 209 15.14 -10.02 -0.16
C SER A 209 14.36 -11.32 -0.40
N PRO A 210 15.03 -12.45 -0.65
CA PRO A 210 14.36 -13.74 -0.69
C PRO A 210 13.89 -14.22 0.70
N ASN A 211 14.56 -13.76 1.77
CA ASN A 211 14.28 -14.09 3.18
C ASN A 211 14.00 -12.83 3.99
N ARG A 212 12.98 -12.09 3.57
CA ARG A 212 12.65 -10.77 4.08
C ARG A 212 12.53 -10.71 5.62
N LEU A 213 11.90 -11.71 6.23
CA LEU A 213 11.67 -11.74 7.68
C LEU A 213 12.97 -11.95 8.49
N GLU A 214 14.00 -12.55 7.90
CA GLU A 214 15.29 -12.74 8.53
C GLU A 214 16.21 -11.56 8.21
N GLU A 215 16.39 -11.26 6.92
CA GLU A 215 17.37 -10.26 6.47
C GLU A 215 17.02 -8.84 6.90
N TYR A 216 15.71 -8.49 6.95
CA TYR A 216 15.27 -7.15 7.33
C TYR A 216 15.01 -6.99 8.84
N ALA A 217 15.03 -8.07 9.61
CA ALA A 217 14.84 -8.03 11.06
C ALA A 217 16.13 -7.70 11.82
N ASP A 218 16.79 -6.60 11.46
CA ASP A 218 18.04 -6.13 12.08
C ASP A 218 19.25 -7.06 11.86
N ASP A 219 19.30 -7.80 10.74
CA ASP A 219 20.46 -8.64 10.40
C ASP A 219 21.68 -7.77 10.01
N PRO A 220 22.80 -7.87 10.73
CA PRO A 220 24.00 -7.10 10.41
C PRO A 220 24.61 -7.46 9.04
N ARG A 221 24.32 -8.64 8.49
CA ARG A 221 24.75 -9.03 7.14
C ARG A 221 24.06 -8.16 6.10
N HIS A 222 22.76 -7.81 6.32
CA HIS A 222 22.03 -6.94 5.41
C HIS A 222 22.62 -5.53 5.38
N ALA A 223 22.92 -4.97 6.54
CA ALA A 223 23.58 -3.66 6.62
C ALA A 223 24.94 -3.65 5.90
N ARG A 224 25.76 -4.71 6.10
CA ARG A 224 27.04 -4.86 5.37
C ARG A 224 26.82 -4.99 3.86
N PHE A 225 25.85 -5.81 3.42
CA PHE A 225 25.50 -5.92 2.01
C PHE A 225 25.21 -4.54 1.40
N LEU A 226 24.40 -3.73 2.06
CA LEU A 226 24.05 -2.39 1.57
C LEU A 226 25.28 -1.49 1.44
N VAL A 227 26.10 -1.41 2.52
CA VAL A 227 27.15 -0.40 2.65
C VAL A 227 28.46 -0.82 1.99
N ASP A 228 28.85 -2.10 2.13
CA ASP A 228 30.16 -2.58 1.68
C ASP A 228 30.13 -3.21 0.29
N GLU A 229 28.93 -3.61 -0.19
CA GLU A 229 28.78 -4.32 -1.46
C GLU A 229 27.90 -3.57 -2.45
N LEU A 230 26.61 -3.33 -2.13
CA LEU A 230 25.65 -2.72 -3.04
C LEU A 230 26.02 -1.28 -3.43
N VAL A 231 26.20 -0.41 -2.45
CA VAL A 231 26.47 1.01 -2.71
C VAL A 231 27.79 1.18 -3.48
N PRO A 232 28.93 0.55 -3.10
CA PRO A 232 30.17 0.63 -3.87
C PRO A 232 30.04 0.07 -5.29
N GLU A 233 29.27 -1.00 -5.49
CA GLU A 233 29.03 -1.56 -6.82
C GLU A 233 28.25 -0.60 -7.71
N LEU A 234 27.17 0.00 -7.16
CA LEU A 234 26.39 0.98 -7.88
C LEU A 234 27.17 2.27 -8.19
N GLU A 235 28.08 2.69 -7.30
CA GLU A 235 28.96 3.85 -7.52
C GLU A 235 30.02 3.60 -8.60
N ARG A 236 30.39 2.34 -8.84
CA ARG A 236 31.25 1.95 -9.96
C ARG A 236 30.49 1.89 -11.28
N ALA A 237 29.25 1.39 -11.24
CA ALA A 237 28.43 1.15 -12.44
C ALA A 237 27.69 2.43 -12.94
N PHE A 238 27.36 3.35 -12.05
CA PHE A 238 26.55 4.53 -12.35
C PHE A 238 27.21 5.82 -11.84
N PRO A 239 26.97 6.95 -12.50
CA PRO A 239 27.54 8.26 -12.11
C PRO A 239 26.81 8.82 -10.88
N LEU A 240 27.09 8.30 -9.71
CA LEU A 240 26.47 8.68 -8.45
C LEU A 240 27.26 9.80 -7.74
N VAL A 241 26.53 10.58 -6.92
CA VAL A 241 27.16 11.50 -5.95
C VAL A 241 27.67 10.67 -4.78
N GLN A 242 28.97 10.47 -4.69
CA GLN A 242 29.63 9.63 -3.69
C GLN A 242 29.77 10.34 -2.33
N LYS A 243 28.64 10.79 -1.76
CA LYS A 243 28.57 11.46 -0.47
C LYS A 243 27.41 10.89 0.34
N PRO A 244 27.58 10.67 1.67
CA PRO A 244 26.48 10.19 2.52
C PRO A 244 25.20 11.04 2.41
N ALA A 245 25.33 12.37 2.38
CA ALA A 245 24.21 13.30 2.25
C ALA A 245 23.41 13.19 0.93
N ALA A 246 23.95 12.46 -0.06
CA ALA A 246 23.26 12.20 -1.34
C ALA A 246 22.74 10.76 -1.45
N ARG A 247 22.69 10.02 -0.35
CA ARG A 247 22.16 8.66 -0.27
C ARG A 247 20.94 8.63 0.62
N GLY A 248 19.90 7.93 0.19
CA GLY A 248 18.69 7.71 0.96
C GLY A 248 18.35 6.23 1.04
N LEU A 249 17.69 5.83 2.12
CA LEU A 249 17.10 4.51 2.30
C LEU A 249 15.58 4.67 2.44
N MET A 250 14.83 3.76 1.86
CA MET A 250 13.37 3.73 1.93
C MET A 250 12.88 2.30 2.13
N GLY A 251 11.84 2.15 2.93
CA GLY A 251 11.16 0.88 3.16
C GLY A 251 9.98 1.03 4.08
N ALA A 252 9.10 0.04 4.11
CA ALA A 252 7.96 -0.03 5.01
C ALA A 252 8.04 -1.27 5.88
N SER A 253 7.49 -1.22 7.12
CA SER A 253 7.49 -2.36 8.05
C SER A 253 8.93 -2.90 8.26
N PHE A 254 9.21 -4.16 7.99
CA PHE A 254 10.57 -4.73 8.05
C PHE A 254 11.57 -4.01 7.13
N GLY A 255 11.14 -3.49 5.97
CA GLY A 255 11.99 -2.66 5.12
C GLY A 255 12.41 -1.34 5.79
N ALA A 256 11.55 -0.77 6.64
CA ALA A 256 11.91 0.38 7.47
C ALA A 256 12.90 0.00 8.57
N VAL A 257 12.72 -1.16 9.22
CA VAL A 257 13.68 -1.69 10.21
C VAL A 257 15.06 -1.86 9.57
N ALA A 258 15.13 -2.49 8.40
CA ALA A 258 16.40 -2.66 7.66
C ALA A 258 17.06 -1.33 7.32
N SER A 259 16.27 -0.34 6.88
CA SER A 259 16.77 1.01 6.58
C SER A 259 17.36 1.70 7.82
N LEU A 260 16.65 1.66 8.94
CA LEU A 260 17.09 2.26 10.20
C LEU A 260 18.30 1.52 10.77
N SER A 261 18.31 0.18 10.73
CA SER A 261 19.44 -0.64 11.18
C SER A 261 20.71 -0.32 10.40
N ALA A 262 20.62 -0.24 9.06
CA ALA A 262 21.77 0.10 8.22
C ALA A 262 22.30 1.53 8.52
N ALA A 263 21.40 2.51 8.62
CA ALA A 263 21.76 3.90 8.94
C ALA A 263 22.36 4.05 10.33
N TRP A 264 21.88 3.29 11.32
CA TRP A 264 22.40 3.32 12.68
C TRP A 264 23.80 2.69 12.80
N ARG A 265 24.03 1.57 12.10
CA ARG A 265 25.30 0.83 12.15
C ARG A 265 26.43 1.50 11.37
N HIS A 266 26.08 2.33 10.37
CA HIS A 266 27.02 2.95 9.43
C HIS A 266 26.72 4.45 9.28
N GLN A 267 26.98 5.19 10.34
CA GLN A 267 26.81 6.66 10.41
C GLN A 267 27.84 7.41 9.58
#